data_6ce33d7db961f6e719415a0ccbbac1ed
#
_entry.id   6ce33d7db961f6e719415a0ccbbac1ed
#
_cell.length_a   1.000
_cell.length_b   1.000
_cell.length_c   1.000
_cell.angle_alpha   90.00
_cell.angle_beta   90.00
_cell.angle_gamma   90.00
#
_symmetry.space_group_name_H-M   'P 1'
#
loop_
_entity.id
_entity.type
_entity.pdbx_description
1 polymer ?
#
loop_
_entity_poly.entity_id
_entity_poly.type
_entity_poly.pdbx_seq_one_letter_code
_entity_poly.pdbx_strand_id
1 'polypeptide(L)'
;MRWEAIPEADRVRPMWEGLLRTGRIPHALLWVGKEGIGKTALAWAATHSLLCEEANPACQKVSHLTHPNLYLIAPTTSAIEPAEASQRLAQALVQNPFLSLSDFQALLKATTLSIGVEAIRQLLNTLLLTPAEKTWRIVWFWHAETLTRQAANALLKVVEEPPNQTLFIFLTTRLEALPVTIRSRSQVWHIAPLSEETLLSYVEGARDAEEAQLWVRLAEGSLSRLRQLQEPTWQELLRTTQRWLSACRDPHPVEDWGSLLESLQRHPRLAEALHLSLALLRQQTALSLPQQTYAMTRLLEALDALSANLQPAIVLNHLTSDLLQNWKNPPLTWEFLLSG
;
A
#
# COMPACT_ATOMS: atom_id res chain seq x y z
N MET A 1 11.56 -7.17 -15.31
CA MET A 1 10.70 -6.04 -15.74
C MET A 1 11.59 -4.91 -16.20
N ARG A 2 11.25 -4.25 -17.30
CA ARG A 2 12.02 -3.09 -17.83
C ARG A 2 11.27 -1.79 -17.55
N TRP A 3 11.98 -0.67 -17.55
CA TRP A 3 11.40 0.66 -17.27
C TRP A 3 10.23 1.02 -18.18
N GLU A 4 10.30 0.64 -19.46
CA GLU A 4 9.29 0.94 -20.47
C GLU A 4 7.93 0.26 -20.20
N ALA A 5 7.91 -0.79 -19.39
CA ALA A 5 6.69 -1.50 -19.00
C ALA A 5 6.03 -0.94 -17.74
N ILE A 6 6.61 0.11 -17.14
CA ILE A 6 6.12 0.66 -15.87
C ILE A 6 5.51 2.03 -16.14
N PRO A 7 4.23 2.24 -15.74
CA PRO A 7 3.60 3.55 -15.87
C PRO A 7 4.42 4.63 -15.16
N GLU A 8 4.66 5.72 -15.86
CA GLU A 8 5.41 6.87 -15.34
C GLU A 8 6.74 6.50 -14.65
N ALA A 9 7.51 5.58 -15.25
CA ALA A 9 8.83 5.19 -14.73
C ALA A 9 9.78 6.38 -14.57
N ASP A 10 9.56 7.46 -15.34
CA ASP A 10 10.37 8.68 -15.32
C ASP A 10 10.34 9.42 -13.98
N ARG A 11 9.42 9.05 -13.08
CA ARG A 11 9.44 9.52 -11.68
C ARG A 11 10.68 9.09 -10.91
N VAL A 12 11.32 7.99 -11.30
CA VAL A 12 12.47 7.38 -10.60
C VAL A 12 13.65 7.13 -11.53
N ARG A 13 13.40 6.75 -12.79
CA ARG A 13 14.42 6.35 -13.76
C ARG A 13 15.58 7.35 -13.88
N PRO A 14 15.38 8.67 -14.01
CA PRO A 14 16.48 9.63 -14.15
C PRO A 14 17.42 9.65 -12.94
N MET A 15 16.85 9.56 -11.71
CA MET A 15 17.64 9.49 -10.49
C MET A 15 18.47 8.21 -10.45
N TRP A 16 17.86 7.08 -10.83
CA TRP A 16 18.53 5.78 -10.86
C TRP A 16 19.66 5.75 -11.89
N GLU A 17 19.42 6.20 -13.12
CA GLU A 17 20.42 6.29 -14.19
C GLU A 17 21.57 7.24 -13.78
N GLY A 18 21.27 8.29 -13.02
CA GLY A 18 22.27 9.18 -12.43
C GLY A 18 23.23 8.45 -11.48
N LEU A 19 22.71 7.56 -10.62
CA LEU A 19 23.53 6.73 -9.74
C LEU A 19 24.41 5.75 -10.55
N LEU A 20 23.85 5.09 -11.54
CA LEU A 20 24.59 4.17 -12.42
C LEU A 20 25.73 4.89 -13.15
N ARG A 21 25.45 6.06 -13.74
CA ARG A 21 26.43 6.84 -14.50
C ARG A 21 27.59 7.35 -13.64
N THR A 22 27.29 7.72 -12.39
CA THR A 22 28.33 8.18 -11.44
C THR A 22 29.07 7.05 -10.75
N GLY A 23 28.59 5.81 -10.85
CA GLY A 23 29.11 4.65 -10.14
C GLY A 23 28.92 4.72 -8.61
N ARG A 24 28.16 5.70 -8.12
CA ARG A 24 27.95 5.94 -6.68
C ARG A 24 26.59 5.43 -6.23
N ILE A 25 26.41 4.11 -6.27
CA ILE A 25 25.17 3.49 -5.80
C ILE A 25 25.23 3.42 -4.28
N PRO A 26 24.25 4.00 -3.55
CA PRO A 26 24.21 3.88 -2.10
C PRO A 26 23.97 2.44 -1.69
N HIS A 27 24.47 2.06 -0.52
CA HIS A 27 24.27 0.71 0.01
C HIS A 27 22.84 0.46 0.48
N ALA A 28 22.06 1.49 0.79
CA ALA A 28 20.68 1.40 1.21
C ALA A 28 19.82 2.50 0.58
N LEU A 29 18.73 2.09 -0.05
CA LEU A 29 17.67 2.94 -0.59
C LEU A 29 16.38 2.68 0.16
N LEU A 30 15.66 3.73 0.50
CA LEU A 30 14.38 3.66 1.17
C LEU A 30 13.32 4.37 0.31
N TRP A 31 12.46 3.60 -0.33
CA TRP A 31 11.43 4.09 -1.22
C TRP A 31 10.10 4.19 -0.49
N VAL A 32 9.65 5.42 -0.34
CA VAL A 32 8.46 5.78 0.44
C VAL A 32 7.35 6.23 -0.49
N GLY A 33 6.14 5.75 -0.28
CA GLY A 33 4.97 6.20 -1.03
C GLY A 33 3.75 5.32 -0.77
N LYS A 34 2.58 5.77 -1.19
CA LYS A 34 1.32 5.04 -1.04
C LYS A 34 1.42 3.61 -1.59
N GLU A 35 0.57 2.72 -1.12
CA GLU A 35 0.47 1.37 -1.66
C GLU A 35 -0.01 1.40 -3.12
N GLY A 36 0.44 0.45 -3.93
CA GLY A 36 -0.05 0.29 -5.31
C GLY A 36 0.39 1.35 -6.32
N ILE A 37 1.29 2.28 -5.97
CA ILE A 37 1.82 3.30 -6.89
C ILE A 37 2.99 2.80 -7.78
N GLY A 38 3.37 1.52 -7.64
CA GLY A 38 4.41 0.91 -8.46
C GLY A 38 5.81 0.86 -7.86
N LYS A 39 5.99 1.09 -6.54
CA LYS A 39 7.32 0.98 -5.88
C LYS A 39 8.03 -0.33 -6.20
N THR A 40 7.33 -1.46 -6.12
CA THR A 40 7.88 -2.78 -6.39
C THR A 40 8.27 -2.94 -7.86
N ALA A 41 7.43 -2.47 -8.79
CA ALA A 41 7.74 -2.50 -10.22
C ALA A 41 8.98 -1.67 -10.55
N LEU A 42 9.11 -0.47 -9.96
CA LEU A 42 10.27 0.40 -10.11
C LEU A 42 11.54 -0.24 -9.53
N ALA A 43 11.46 -0.85 -8.32
CA ALA A 43 12.57 -1.60 -7.73
C ALA A 43 13.01 -2.78 -8.60
N TRP A 44 12.04 -3.42 -9.26
CA TRP A 44 12.34 -4.48 -10.21
C TRP A 44 13.10 -4.00 -11.42
N ALA A 45 12.70 -2.86 -12.03
CA ALA A 45 13.43 -2.29 -13.15
C ALA A 45 14.84 -1.83 -12.75
N ALA A 46 14.99 -1.23 -11.57
CA ALA A 46 16.29 -0.87 -11.01
C ALA A 46 17.18 -2.11 -10.81
N THR A 47 16.63 -3.19 -10.26
CA THR A 47 17.31 -4.47 -10.10
C THR A 47 17.71 -5.06 -11.45
N HIS A 48 16.79 -5.02 -12.43
CA HIS A 48 17.07 -5.51 -13.77
C HIS A 48 18.25 -4.78 -14.39
N SER A 49 18.34 -3.46 -14.25
CA SER A 49 19.45 -2.68 -14.82
C SER A 49 20.82 -2.93 -14.15
N LEU A 50 20.84 -3.49 -12.92
CA LEU A 50 22.07 -3.85 -12.21
C LEU A 50 22.52 -5.29 -12.46
N LEU A 51 21.58 -6.21 -12.63
CA LEU A 51 21.85 -7.64 -12.71
C LEU A 51 21.79 -8.19 -14.13
N CYS A 52 21.24 -7.42 -15.09
CA CYS A 52 21.12 -7.84 -16.47
C CYS A 52 22.10 -7.08 -17.37
N GLU A 53 23.01 -7.80 -17.96
CA GLU A 53 23.72 -7.39 -19.18
C GLU A 53 22.91 -7.87 -20.38
N GLU A 54 22.90 -7.11 -21.48
CA GLU A 54 22.12 -7.46 -22.68
C GLU A 54 22.46 -8.88 -23.16
N ALA A 55 21.42 -9.66 -23.48
CA ALA A 55 21.48 -11.05 -23.94
C ALA A 55 21.97 -12.12 -22.94
N ASN A 56 22.04 -11.84 -21.64
CA ASN A 56 22.45 -12.81 -20.62
C ASN A 56 21.23 -13.63 -20.11
N PRO A 57 21.36 -14.98 -19.92
CA PRO A 57 20.37 -15.81 -19.23
C PRO A 57 19.97 -15.33 -17.82
N ALA A 58 20.85 -14.56 -17.15
CA ALA A 58 20.56 -13.90 -15.90
C ALA A 58 19.31 -13.00 -15.98
N CYS A 59 19.06 -12.37 -17.11
CA CYS A 59 17.89 -11.52 -17.33
C CYS A 59 16.56 -12.26 -17.20
N GLN A 60 16.49 -13.53 -17.61
CA GLN A 60 15.30 -14.36 -17.41
C GLN A 60 15.07 -14.64 -15.92
N LYS A 61 16.13 -14.94 -15.16
CA LYS A 61 16.02 -15.16 -13.71
C LYS A 61 15.55 -13.90 -12.99
N VAL A 62 16.05 -12.72 -13.36
CA VAL A 62 15.57 -11.45 -12.81
C VAL A 62 14.11 -11.19 -13.18
N SER A 63 13.71 -11.54 -14.42
CA SER A 63 12.32 -11.38 -14.88
C SER A 63 11.33 -12.33 -14.16
N HIS A 64 11.82 -13.35 -13.48
CA HIS A 64 11.02 -14.25 -12.63
C HIS A 64 11.31 -14.09 -11.14
N LEU A 65 12.11 -13.07 -10.75
CA LEU A 65 12.55 -12.83 -9.37
C LEU A 65 13.26 -14.04 -8.71
N THR A 66 13.95 -14.84 -9.54
CA THR A 66 14.66 -16.07 -9.11
C THR A 66 16.19 -15.97 -9.29
N HIS A 67 16.69 -14.74 -9.48
CA HIS A 67 18.13 -14.52 -9.62
C HIS A 67 18.86 -14.83 -8.28
N PRO A 68 19.99 -15.59 -8.29
CA PRO A 68 20.63 -16.03 -7.07
C PRO A 68 21.23 -14.91 -6.19
N ASN A 69 21.44 -13.73 -6.76
CA ASN A 69 21.89 -12.54 -6.04
C ASN A 69 20.72 -11.57 -5.71
N LEU A 70 19.47 -11.97 -5.93
CA LEU A 70 18.27 -11.21 -5.54
C LEU A 70 17.57 -11.89 -4.38
N TYR A 71 17.48 -11.21 -3.26
CA TYR A 71 16.85 -11.69 -2.03
C TYR A 71 15.60 -10.87 -1.75
N LEU A 72 14.43 -11.51 -1.79
CA LEU A 72 13.17 -10.91 -1.40
C LEU A 72 12.89 -11.25 0.07
N ILE A 73 12.61 -10.24 0.87
CA ILE A 73 12.18 -10.42 2.27
C ILE A 73 10.72 -10.02 2.36
N ALA A 74 9.87 -11.02 2.44
CA ALA A 74 8.42 -10.87 2.57
C ALA A 74 7.99 -10.87 4.03
N PRO A 75 6.95 -10.12 4.39
CA PRO A 75 6.28 -10.32 5.67
C PRO A 75 5.55 -11.67 5.67
N THR A 76 5.55 -12.33 6.82
CA THR A 76 4.99 -13.67 6.99
C THR A 76 4.27 -13.81 8.35
N THR A 77 3.73 -14.97 8.62
CA THR A 77 3.18 -15.38 9.91
C THR A 77 4.09 -16.39 10.59
N SER A 78 3.82 -16.70 11.86
CA SER A 78 4.53 -17.78 12.57
C SER A 78 4.29 -19.18 11.99
N ALA A 79 3.25 -19.34 11.15
CA ALA A 79 2.87 -20.62 10.54
C ALA A 79 3.55 -20.89 9.18
N ILE A 80 4.20 -19.88 8.60
CA ILE A 80 4.82 -19.98 7.26
C ILE A 80 6.29 -19.60 7.38
N GLU A 81 7.16 -20.44 6.86
CA GLU A 81 8.60 -20.17 6.84
C GLU A 81 8.93 -18.92 6.00
N PRO A 82 9.88 -18.07 6.42
CA PRO A 82 10.24 -16.85 5.71
C PRO A 82 10.65 -17.07 4.25
N ALA A 83 11.36 -18.14 3.96
CA ALA A 83 11.76 -18.49 2.60
C ALA A 83 10.55 -18.84 1.71
N GLU A 84 9.59 -19.58 2.26
CA GLU A 84 8.35 -19.91 1.57
C GLU A 84 7.50 -18.67 1.29
N ALA A 85 7.35 -17.78 2.27
CA ALA A 85 6.64 -16.51 2.09
C ALA A 85 7.28 -15.66 0.98
N SER A 86 8.60 -15.57 0.96
CA SER A 86 9.37 -14.84 -0.06
C SER A 86 9.21 -15.47 -1.46
N GLN A 87 9.16 -16.78 -1.55
CA GLN A 87 8.89 -17.49 -2.83
C GLN A 87 7.47 -17.23 -3.32
N ARG A 88 6.47 -17.29 -2.43
CA ARG A 88 5.07 -16.98 -2.77
C ARG A 88 4.92 -15.51 -3.20
N LEU A 89 5.62 -14.59 -2.52
CA LEU A 89 5.66 -13.18 -2.93
C LEU A 89 6.25 -13.03 -4.34
N ALA A 90 7.39 -13.65 -4.63
CA ALA A 90 8.01 -13.60 -5.95
C ALA A 90 7.04 -14.07 -7.05
N GLN A 91 6.35 -15.20 -6.84
CA GLN A 91 5.37 -15.71 -7.79
C GLN A 91 4.19 -14.76 -7.99
N ALA A 92 3.66 -14.17 -6.91
CA ALA A 92 2.57 -13.21 -6.99
C ALA A 92 2.99 -11.92 -7.70
N LEU A 93 4.20 -11.40 -7.44
CA LEU A 93 4.73 -10.19 -8.07
C LEU A 93 5.00 -10.37 -9.57
N VAL A 94 5.39 -11.57 -10.01
CA VAL A 94 5.52 -11.88 -11.44
C VAL A 94 4.20 -11.72 -12.19
N GLN A 95 3.10 -12.07 -11.55
CA GLN A 95 1.75 -11.91 -12.11
C GLN A 95 1.21 -10.49 -11.92
N ASN A 96 1.45 -9.89 -10.77
CA ASN A 96 0.98 -8.53 -10.44
C ASN A 96 2.06 -7.74 -9.69
N PRO A 97 2.88 -6.93 -10.39
CA PRO A 97 3.93 -6.11 -9.76
C PRO A 97 3.40 -4.94 -8.92
N PHE A 98 2.09 -4.70 -8.95
CA PHE A 98 1.36 -3.73 -8.13
C PHE A 98 0.59 -4.39 -6.99
N LEU A 99 0.97 -5.60 -6.60
CA LEU A 99 0.35 -6.37 -5.51
C LEU A 99 0.26 -5.53 -4.24
N SER A 100 -0.89 -5.54 -3.59
CA SER A 100 -1.10 -4.90 -2.28
C SER A 100 -0.76 -5.85 -1.12
N LEU A 101 -0.55 -5.29 0.07
CA LEU A 101 -0.36 -6.10 1.27
C LEU A 101 -1.62 -6.92 1.59
N SER A 102 -2.80 -6.35 1.37
CA SER A 102 -4.08 -7.04 1.58
C SER A 102 -4.26 -8.24 0.64
N ASP A 103 -3.85 -8.10 -0.63
CA ASP A 103 -3.89 -9.22 -1.58
C ASP A 103 -2.93 -10.33 -1.16
N PHE A 104 -1.74 -9.96 -0.66
CA PHE A 104 -0.77 -10.92 -0.15
C PHE A 104 -1.23 -11.58 1.15
N GLN A 105 -1.89 -10.84 2.04
CA GLN A 105 -2.56 -11.39 3.23
C GLN A 105 -3.62 -12.43 2.85
N ALA A 106 -4.44 -12.13 1.85
CA ALA A 106 -5.43 -13.06 1.33
C ALA A 106 -4.79 -14.32 0.74
N LEU A 107 -3.69 -14.18 -0.01
CA LEU A 107 -2.91 -15.29 -0.56
C LEU A 107 -2.35 -16.21 0.54
N LEU A 108 -1.87 -15.64 1.64
CA LEU A 108 -1.34 -16.39 2.78
C LEU A 108 -2.42 -16.83 3.77
N LYS A 109 -3.69 -16.45 3.56
CA LYS A 109 -4.83 -16.65 4.48
C LYS A 109 -4.53 -16.15 5.90
N ALA A 110 -3.96 -14.95 5.98
CA ALA A 110 -3.48 -14.36 7.22
C ALA A 110 -4.01 -12.94 7.40
N THR A 111 -4.38 -12.58 8.61
CA THR A 111 -4.84 -11.21 8.96
C THR A 111 -3.71 -10.27 9.32
N THR A 112 -2.62 -10.80 9.86
CA THR A 112 -1.46 -10.02 10.28
C THR A 112 -0.19 -10.65 9.75
N LEU A 113 0.66 -9.82 9.15
CA LEU A 113 1.96 -10.22 8.63
C LEU A 113 3.05 -9.36 9.24
N SER A 114 4.23 -9.96 9.48
CA SER A 114 5.42 -9.24 9.96
C SER A 114 6.70 -9.84 9.39
N ILE A 115 7.74 -9.02 9.28
CA ILE A 115 9.09 -9.49 9.02
C ILE A 115 9.76 -9.73 10.37
N GLY A 116 9.83 -11.00 10.75
CA GLY A 116 10.42 -11.44 12.01
C GLY A 116 11.96 -11.51 11.97
N VAL A 117 12.57 -11.66 13.15
CA VAL A 117 14.04 -11.75 13.30
C VAL A 117 14.62 -12.98 12.58
N GLU A 118 13.86 -14.05 12.43
CA GLU A 118 14.30 -15.28 11.77
C GLU A 118 14.58 -15.05 10.28
N ALA A 119 13.71 -14.30 9.59
CA ALA A 119 13.95 -13.91 8.19
C ALA A 119 15.27 -13.14 8.04
N ILE A 120 15.59 -12.28 9.01
CA ILE A 120 16.82 -11.51 9.00
C ILE A 120 18.04 -12.38 9.29
N ARG A 121 17.95 -13.32 10.23
CA ARG A 121 19.05 -14.28 10.51
C ARG A 121 19.37 -15.13 9.28
N GLN A 122 18.35 -15.64 8.58
CA GLN A 122 18.54 -16.39 7.35
C GLN A 122 19.22 -15.54 6.27
N LEU A 123 18.77 -14.28 6.10
CA LEU A 123 19.39 -13.33 5.19
C LEU A 123 20.87 -13.10 5.56
N LEU A 124 21.17 -12.80 6.84
CA LEU A 124 22.54 -12.53 7.29
C LEU A 124 23.48 -13.72 7.04
N ASN A 125 23.03 -14.95 7.34
CA ASN A 125 23.78 -16.16 7.03
C ASN A 125 24.07 -16.29 5.52
N THR A 126 23.09 -15.96 4.68
CA THR A 126 23.26 -15.99 3.22
C THR A 126 24.26 -14.92 2.74
N LEU A 127 24.22 -13.72 3.32
CA LEU A 127 25.13 -12.63 2.96
C LEU A 127 26.58 -12.88 3.37
N LEU A 128 26.84 -13.77 4.34
CA LEU A 128 28.19 -14.22 4.72
C LEU A 128 28.82 -15.14 3.66
N LEU A 129 28.01 -15.79 2.82
CA LEU A 129 28.50 -16.65 1.75
C LEU A 129 29.04 -15.81 0.58
N THR A 130 29.95 -16.40 -0.19
CA THR A 130 30.43 -15.83 -1.44
C THR A 130 29.24 -15.64 -2.40
N PRO A 131 29.10 -14.49 -3.07
CA PRO A 131 28.04 -14.30 -4.05
C PRO A 131 28.06 -15.38 -5.12
N ALA A 132 26.90 -15.86 -5.53
CA ALA A 132 26.79 -16.87 -6.59
C ALA A 132 27.33 -16.37 -7.94
N GLU A 133 27.19 -15.07 -8.18
CA GLU A 133 27.73 -14.39 -9.35
C GLU A 133 28.52 -13.16 -8.90
N LYS A 134 29.61 -12.83 -9.63
CA LYS A 134 30.49 -11.66 -9.34
C LYS A 134 29.83 -10.35 -9.79
N THR A 135 28.66 -10.08 -9.24
CA THR A 135 27.86 -8.89 -9.52
C THR A 135 27.18 -8.39 -8.23
N TRP A 136 26.33 -7.40 -8.33
CA TRP A 136 25.61 -6.86 -7.20
C TRP A 136 24.75 -7.93 -6.50
N ARG A 137 24.64 -7.84 -5.18
CA ARG A 137 23.62 -8.51 -4.37
C ARG A 137 22.54 -7.48 -4.03
N ILE A 138 21.29 -7.82 -4.26
CA ILE A 138 20.17 -6.92 -4.06
C ILE A 138 19.20 -7.55 -3.08
N VAL A 139 18.86 -6.84 -2.03
CA VAL A 139 17.92 -7.27 -0.99
C VAL A 139 16.73 -6.34 -0.98
N TRP A 140 15.54 -6.87 -1.25
CA TRP A 140 14.31 -6.11 -1.11
C TRP A 140 13.62 -6.45 0.21
N PHE A 141 13.28 -5.42 0.97
CA PHE A 141 12.33 -5.52 2.08
C PHE A 141 10.98 -5.03 1.59
N TRP A 142 10.10 -5.96 1.27
CA TRP A 142 8.77 -5.63 0.78
C TRP A 142 7.86 -5.33 1.97
N HIS A 143 7.20 -4.16 1.98
CA HIS A 143 6.49 -3.62 3.16
C HIS A 143 7.38 -3.56 4.42
N ALA A 144 8.48 -2.83 4.30
CA ALA A 144 9.48 -2.72 5.37
C ALA A 144 8.95 -2.18 6.69
N GLU A 145 7.82 -1.47 6.68
CA GLU A 145 7.07 -1.06 7.88
C GLU A 145 6.57 -2.22 8.74
N THR A 146 6.54 -3.44 8.19
CA THR A 146 6.16 -4.65 8.93
C THR A 146 7.33 -5.31 9.69
N LEU A 147 8.54 -4.74 9.59
CA LEU A 147 9.69 -5.18 10.36
C LEU A 147 9.39 -5.13 11.87
N THR A 148 9.55 -6.25 12.55
CA THR A 148 9.51 -6.25 14.01
C THR A 148 10.73 -5.48 14.57
N ARG A 149 10.60 -4.93 15.77
CA ARG A 149 11.70 -4.21 16.43
C ARG A 149 12.98 -5.07 16.54
N GLN A 150 12.81 -6.36 16.81
CA GLN A 150 13.93 -7.30 16.89
C GLN A 150 14.60 -7.53 15.52
N ALA A 151 13.80 -7.69 14.45
CA ALA A 151 14.29 -7.83 13.09
C ALA A 151 15.04 -6.57 12.64
N ALA A 152 14.48 -5.39 12.88
CA ALA A 152 15.12 -4.13 12.55
C ALA A 152 16.46 -3.95 13.28
N ASN A 153 16.53 -4.28 14.57
CA ASN A 153 17.78 -4.22 15.33
C ASN A 153 18.84 -5.19 14.79
N ALA A 154 18.46 -6.40 14.37
CA ALA A 154 19.38 -7.37 13.79
C ALA A 154 19.97 -6.91 12.44
N LEU A 155 19.26 -6.04 11.70
CA LEU A 155 19.73 -5.48 10.43
C LEU A 155 20.77 -4.36 10.60
N LEU A 156 20.82 -3.69 11.76
CA LEU A 156 21.60 -2.45 11.91
C LEU A 156 23.05 -2.62 11.49
N LYS A 157 23.72 -3.65 11.98
CA LYS A 157 25.12 -3.88 11.69
C LYS A 157 25.41 -4.07 10.20
N VAL A 158 24.56 -4.83 9.48
CA VAL A 158 24.79 -5.12 8.07
C VAL A 158 24.40 -3.94 7.17
N VAL A 159 23.50 -3.07 7.64
CA VAL A 159 23.17 -1.81 6.94
C VAL A 159 24.26 -0.76 7.18
N GLU A 160 24.93 -0.78 8.34
CA GLU A 160 26.07 0.11 8.64
C GLU A 160 27.34 -0.30 7.87
N GLU A 161 27.64 -1.58 7.85
CA GLU A 161 28.82 -2.16 7.21
C GLU A 161 28.39 -3.24 6.21
N PRO A 162 27.84 -2.85 5.06
CA PRO A 162 27.31 -3.81 4.10
C PRO A 162 28.46 -4.57 3.42
N PRO A 163 28.25 -5.85 3.09
CA PRO A 163 29.17 -6.57 2.23
C PRO A 163 29.34 -5.85 0.87
N ASN A 164 30.51 -5.97 0.27
CA ASN A 164 30.82 -5.33 -1.01
C ASN A 164 29.73 -5.63 -2.05
N GLN A 165 29.40 -4.62 -2.86
CA GLN A 165 28.40 -4.71 -3.93
C GLN A 165 27.03 -5.23 -3.44
N THR A 166 26.60 -4.79 -2.24
CA THR A 166 25.27 -5.11 -1.69
C THR A 166 24.42 -3.87 -1.63
N LEU A 167 23.20 -3.96 -2.17
CA LEU A 167 22.20 -2.91 -2.16
C LEU A 167 20.95 -3.38 -1.42
N PHE A 168 20.59 -2.69 -0.36
CA PHE A 168 19.33 -2.86 0.34
C PHE A 168 18.30 -1.90 -0.20
N ILE A 169 17.11 -2.40 -0.59
CA ILE A 169 15.97 -1.58 -1.03
C ILE A 169 14.81 -1.83 -0.06
N PHE A 170 14.50 -0.83 0.74
CA PHE A 170 13.36 -0.84 1.65
C PHE A 170 12.15 -0.21 0.95
N LEU A 171 11.11 -0.98 0.69
CA LEU A 171 9.84 -0.51 0.12
C LEU A 171 8.84 -0.32 1.25
N THR A 172 8.39 0.90 1.47
CA THR A 172 7.50 1.21 2.59
C THR A 172 6.39 2.18 2.21
N THR A 173 5.27 2.09 2.92
CA THR A 173 4.18 3.06 2.86
C THR A 173 4.30 4.13 3.95
N ARG A 174 5.04 3.84 5.03
CA ARG A 174 5.18 4.70 6.21
C ARG A 174 6.63 4.82 6.64
N LEU A 175 7.23 5.98 6.39
CA LEU A 175 8.63 6.26 6.74
C LEU A 175 8.87 6.14 8.26
N GLU A 176 7.94 6.67 9.04
CA GLU A 176 8.04 6.77 10.50
C GLU A 176 7.96 5.41 11.21
N ALA A 177 7.40 4.39 10.56
CA ALA A 177 7.35 3.04 11.09
C ALA A 177 8.74 2.35 11.12
N LEU A 178 9.68 2.86 10.31
CA LEU A 178 11.06 2.36 10.30
C LEU A 178 11.92 3.04 11.39
N PRO A 179 12.80 2.28 12.06
CA PRO A 179 13.73 2.84 13.02
C PRO A 179 14.58 3.99 12.44
N VAL A 180 14.81 5.02 13.24
CA VAL A 180 15.66 6.18 12.87
C VAL A 180 17.03 5.72 12.37
N THR A 181 17.57 4.66 12.96
CA THR A 181 18.86 4.07 12.60
C THR A 181 18.93 3.53 11.18
N ILE A 182 17.85 2.91 10.67
CA ILE A 182 17.76 2.50 9.26
C ILE A 182 17.58 3.73 8.36
N ARG A 183 16.69 4.65 8.76
CA ARG A 183 16.40 5.87 7.99
C ARG A 183 17.64 6.74 7.79
N SER A 184 18.44 6.95 8.84
CA SER A 184 19.63 7.81 8.80
C SER A 184 20.78 7.24 7.94
N ARG A 185 20.73 5.94 7.60
CA ARG A 185 21.73 5.26 6.77
C ARG A 185 21.25 4.93 5.36
N SER A 186 19.99 5.29 5.07
CA SER A 186 19.37 5.04 3.77
C SER A 186 19.16 6.35 3.03
N GLN A 187 19.38 6.34 1.72
CA GLN A 187 18.93 7.43 0.87
C GLN A 187 17.42 7.29 0.65
N VAL A 188 16.66 8.28 1.13
CA VAL A 188 15.19 8.27 1.04
C VAL A 188 14.74 8.83 -0.29
N TRP A 189 13.88 8.08 -0.99
CA TRP A 189 13.21 8.48 -2.22
C TRP A 189 11.69 8.47 -2.01
N HIS A 190 11.08 9.64 -2.15
CA HIS A 190 9.63 9.77 -2.11
C HIS A 190 9.07 9.52 -3.52
N ILE A 191 8.32 8.44 -3.65
CA ILE A 191 7.70 8.04 -4.92
C ILE A 191 6.32 8.69 -5.02
N ALA A 192 6.13 9.53 -6.01
CA ALA A 192 4.85 10.18 -6.24
C ALA A 192 3.77 9.17 -6.67
N PRO A 193 2.50 9.43 -6.34
CA PRO A 193 1.36 8.69 -6.91
C PRO A 193 1.33 8.78 -8.43
N LEU A 194 0.64 7.85 -9.09
CA LEU A 194 0.36 7.92 -10.54
C LEU A 194 -0.60 9.08 -10.83
N SER A 195 -0.46 9.70 -11.99
CA SER A 195 -1.38 10.74 -12.45
C SER A 195 -2.78 10.18 -12.74
N GLU A 196 -3.78 11.03 -12.69
CA GLU A 196 -5.15 10.65 -13.06
C GLU A 196 -5.23 10.23 -14.53
N GLU A 197 -4.51 10.90 -15.41
CA GLU A 197 -4.43 10.58 -16.82
C GLU A 197 -3.89 9.16 -17.05
N THR A 198 -2.82 8.81 -16.35
CA THR A 198 -2.27 7.45 -16.40
C THR A 198 -3.27 6.44 -15.87
N LEU A 199 -3.91 6.69 -14.72
CA LEU A 199 -4.89 5.77 -14.16
C LEU A 199 -6.11 5.58 -15.06
N LEU A 200 -6.58 6.64 -15.75
CA LEU A 200 -7.69 6.54 -16.71
C LEU A 200 -7.41 5.54 -17.83
N SER A 201 -6.15 5.41 -18.27
CA SER A 201 -5.78 4.42 -19.29
C SER A 201 -5.87 2.96 -18.82
N TYR A 202 -6.01 2.73 -17.50
CA TYR A 202 -6.17 1.40 -16.88
C TYR A 202 -7.60 1.14 -16.38
N VAL A 203 -8.53 2.08 -16.64
CA VAL A 203 -9.94 1.85 -16.27
C VAL A 203 -10.57 0.87 -17.24
N GLU A 204 -11.15 -0.20 -16.68
CA GLU A 204 -11.89 -1.22 -17.42
C GLU A 204 -13.29 -1.38 -16.81
N GLY A 205 -14.31 -1.57 -17.65
CA GLY A 205 -15.66 -1.91 -17.21
C GLY A 205 -16.46 -0.78 -16.56
N ALA A 206 -16.01 0.47 -16.62
CA ALA A 206 -16.82 1.62 -16.20
C ALA A 206 -18.01 1.81 -17.17
N ARG A 207 -19.17 2.17 -16.63
CA ARG A 207 -20.40 2.36 -17.43
C ARG A 207 -20.35 3.64 -18.26
N ASP A 208 -19.70 4.66 -17.72
CA ASP A 208 -19.58 5.99 -18.32
C ASP A 208 -18.29 6.70 -17.85
N ALA A 209 -18.02 7.88 -18.40
CA ALA A 209 -16.86 8.67 -18.06
C ALA A 209 -16.87 9.20 -16.62
N GLU A 210 -18.06 9.43 -16.04
CA GLU A 210 -18.20 9.93 -14.66
C GLU A 210 -17.81 8.84 -13.66
N GLU A 211 -18.25 7.60 -13.88
CA GLU A 211 -17.85 6.45 -13.07
C GLU A 211 -16.34 6.18 -13.19
N ALA A 212 -15.78 6.25 -14.40
CA ALA A 212 -14.34 6.12 -14.62
C ALA A 212 -13.53 7.16 -13.84
N GLN A 213 -13.93 8.42 -13.92
CA GLN A 213 -13.31 9.51 -13.17
C GLN A 213 -13.46 9.35 -11.66
N LEU A 214 -14.62 8.88 -11.20
CA LEU A 214 -14.83 8.58 -9.78
C LEU A 214 -13.84 7.52 -9.28
N TRP A 215 -13.69 6.41 -10.00
CA TRP A 215 -12.75 5.36 -9.61
C TRP A 215 -11.30 5.85 -9.58
N VAL A 216 -10.89 6.63 -10.57
CA VAL A 216 -9.55 7.22 -10.62
C VAL A 216 -9.29 8.13 -9.41
N ARG A 217 -10.24 9.01 -9.08
CA ARG A 217 -10.11 9.86 -7.89
C ARG A 217 -10.07 9.04 -6.59
N LEU A 218 -10.91 8.00 -6.45
CA LEU A 218 -10.91 7.11 -5.28
C LEU A 218 -9.64 6.25 -5.19
N ALA A 219 -8.98 5.98 -6.31
CA ALA A 219 -7.71 5.27 -6.36
C ALA A 219 -6.53 6.11 -5.85
N GLU A 220 -6.64 7.44 -5.85
CA GLU A 220 -5.64 8.38 -5.33
C GLU A 220 -4.21 8.10 -5.83
N GLY A 221 -4.06 7.78 -7.10
CA GLY A 221 -2.77 7.48 -7.73
C GLY A 221 -2.27 6.04 -7.53
N SER A 222 -3.11 5.14 -7.01
CA SER A 222 -2.79 3.73 -6.77
C SER A 222 -3.43 2.82 -7.82
N LEU A 223 -2.62 2.15 -8.63
CA LEU A 223 -3.12 1.18 -9.61
C LEU A 223 -3.72 -0.08 -8.96
N SER A 224 -3.17 -0.54 -7.84
CA SER A 224 -3.78 -1.67 -7.11
C SER A 224 -5.16 -1.29 -6.57
N ARG A 225 -5.31 -0.07 -6.02
CA ARG A 225 -6.61 0.41 -5.56
C ARG A 225 -7.60 0.56 -6.70
N LEU A 226 -7.17 1.07 -7.86
CA LEU A 226 -8.02 1.16 -9.05
C LEU A 226 -8.53 -0.22 -9.46
N ARG A 227 -7.65 -1.22 -9.54
CA ARG A 227 -8.03 -2.60 -9.87
C ARG A 227 -9.03 -3.19 -8.88
N GLN A 228 -8.83 -2.95 -7.58
CA GLN A 228 -9.78 -3.37 -6.55
C GLN A 228 -11.17 -2.73 -6.78
N LEU A 229 -11.24 -1.43 -7.07
CA LEU A 229 -12.50 -0.73 -7.32
C LEU A 229 -13.24 -1.26 -8.56
N GLN A 230 -12.54 -1.89 -9.50
CA GLN A 230 -13.12 -2.53 -10.69
C GLN A 230 -13.71 -3.92 -10.41
N GLU A 231 -13.37 -4.55 -9.28
CA GLU A 231 -13.93 -5.84 -8.90
C GLU A 231 -15.42 -5.73 -8.53
N PRO A 232 -16.28 -6.68 -8.94
CA PRO A 232 -17.72 -6.63 -8.66
C PRO A 232 -18.07 -6.42 -7.17
N THR A 233 -17.32 -7.07 -6.28
CA THR A 233 -17.50 -6.96 -4.82
C THR A 233 -17.22 -5.56 -4.30
N TRP A 234 -16.22 -4.88 -4.83
CA TRP A 234 -15.91 -3.51 -4.48
C TRP A 234 -16.89 -2.50 -5.09
N GLN A 235 -17.39 -2.76 -6.29
CA GLN A 235 -18.42 -1.93 -6.91
C GLN A 235 -19.74 -1.99 -6.12
N GLU A 236 -20.12 -3.19 -5.64
CA GLU A 236 -21.29 -3.34 -4.77
C GLU A 236 -21.10 -2.60 -3.46
N LEU A 237 -19.94 -2.75 -2.80
CA LEU A 237 -19.60 -2.02 -1.60
C LEU A 237 -19.65 -0.51 -1.81
N LEU A 238 -19.09 0.00 -2.91
CA LEU A 238 -19.08 1.41 -3.25
C LEU A 238 -20.51 1.94 -3.43
N ARG A 239 -21.37 1.22 -4.18
CA ARG A 239 -22.78 1.60 -4.38
C ARG A 239 -23.56 1.62 -3.06
N THR A 240 -23.37 0.60 -2.21
CA THR A 240 -24.02 0.51 -0.91
C THR A 240 -23.58 1.66 -0.01
N THR A 241 -22.29 1.96 0.00
CA THR A 241 -21.70 3.08 0.76
C THR A 241 -22.22 4.44 0.28
N GLN A 242 -22.31 4.67 -1.03
CA GLN A 242 -22.87 5.89 -1.61
C GLN A 242 -24.34 6.07 -1.23
N ARG A 243 -25.13 5.00 -1.31
CA ARG A 243 -26.56 5.04 -0.90
C ARG A 243 -26.68 5.36 0.58
N TRP A 244 -25.88 4.75 1.45
CA TRP A 244 -25.88 5.02 2.88
C TRP A 244 -25.51 6.48 3.19
N LEU A 245 -24.42 7.01 2.61
CA LEU A 245 -24.03 8.41 2.80
C LEU A 245 -25.10 9.39 2.29
N SER A 246 -25.68 9.13 1.13
CA SER A 246 -26.76 9.97 0.60
C SER A 246 -27.98 9.97 1.50
N ALA A 247 -28.34 8.81 2.05
CA ALA A 247 -29.45 8.68 2.98
C ALA A 247 -29.20 9.36 4.33
N CYS A 248 -27.95 9.35 4.83
CA CYS A 248 -27.58 10.11 6.03
C CYS A 248 -27.69 11.62 5.82
N ARG A 249 -27.34 12.11 4.61
CA ARG A 249 -27.39 13.54 4.27
C ARG A 249 -28.83 14.04 4.08
N ASP A 250 -29.61 13.31 3.31
CA ASP A 250 -30.99 13.65 2.95
C ASP A 250 -31.91 12.48 3.27
N PRO A 251 -32.46 12.44 4.50
CA PRO A 251 -33.37 11.39 4.93
C PRO A 251 -34.74 11.53 4.24
N HIS A 252 -34.78 11.23 2.94
CA HIS A 252 -36.05 10.85 2.30
C HIS A 252 -36.37 9.41 2.75
N PRO A 253 -37.64 8.97 2.72
CA PRO A 253 -37.97 7.61 3.11
C PRO A 253 -37.17 6.63 2.25
N VAL A 254 -36.03 6.19 2.77
CA VAL A 254 -35.32 5.04 2.23
C VAL A 254 -36.19 3.86 2.63
N GLU A 255 -36.87 3.28 1.68
CA GLU A 255 -37.88 2.22 1.89
C GLU A 255 -37.30 1.02 2.68
N ASP A 256 -35.97 0.95 2.90
CA ASP A 256 -35.33 -0.14 3.63
C ASP A 256 -34.00 0.24 4.31
N TRP A 257 -34.07 1.11 5.32
CA TRP A 257 -32.93 1.42 6.20
C TRP A 257 -32.35 0.17 6.87
N GLY A 258 -33.25 -0.77 7.23
CA GLY A 258 -32.83 -1.99 7.93
C GLY A 258 -31.90 -2.84 7.08
N SER A 259 -32.26 -3.12 5.85
CA SER A 259 -31.44 -3.94 4.95
C SER A 259 -30.16 -3.24 4.52
N LEU A 260 -30.19 -1.90 4.34
CA LEU A 260 -28.99 -1.12 3.99
C LEU A 260 -27.95 -1.16 5.12
N LEU A 261 -28.38 -0.93 6.36
CA LEU A 261 -27.49 -1.02 7.53
C LEU A 261 -27.01 -2.45 7.77
N GLU A 262 -27.90 -3.44 7.66
CA GLU A 262 -27.54 -4.84 7.84
C GLU A 262 -26.52 -5.31 6.82
N SER A 263 -26.66 -4.87 5.55
CA SER A 263 -25.70 -5.21 4.50
C SER A 263 -24.30 -4.64 4.77
N LEU A 264 -24.20 -3.41 5.29
CA LEU A 264 -22.92 -2.81 5.70
C LEU A 264 -22.36 -3.42 6.98
N GLN A 265 -23.20 -3.67 7.99
CA GLN A 265 -22.77 -4.25 9.27
C GLN A 265 -22.19 -5.65 9.13
N ARG A 266 -22.78 -6.46 8.24
CA ARG A 266 -22.31 -7.83 7.95
C ARG A 266 -21.20 -7.88 6.93
N HIS A 267 -20.91 -6.76 6.29
CA HIS A 267 -19.87 -6.74 5.26
C HIS A 267 -18.48 -6.90 5.90
N PRO A 268 -17.68 -7.90 5.47
CA PRO A 268 -16.37 -8.17 6.06
C PRO A 268 -15.37 -7.00 5.91
N ARG A 269 -15.68 -6.05 5.01
CA ARG A 269 -14.87 -4.87 4.69
C ARG A 269 -15.56 -3.56 5.13
N LEU A 270 -16.18 -3.55 6.31
CA LEU A 270 -16.85 -2.33 6.82
C LEU A 270 -15.86 -1.17 6.99
N ALA A 271 -14.64 -1.43 7.48
CA ALA A 271 -13.62 -0.40 7.61
C ALA A 271 -13.29 0.25 6.26
N GLU A 272 -13.18 -0.55 5.19
CA GLU A 272 -12.98 -0.05 3.83
C GLU A 272 -14.16 0.76 3.32
N ALA A 273 -15.40 0.40 3.68
CA ALA A 273 -16.59 1.21 3.37
C ALA A 273 -16.51 2.60 4.02
N LEU A 274 -16.06 2.68 5.27
CA LEU A 274 -15.85 3.96 5.95
C LEU A 274 -14.70 4.76 5.32
N HIS A 275 -13.61 4.12 4.91
CA HIS A 275 -12.54 4.79 4.14
C HIS A 275 -13.02 5.29 2.77
N LEU A 276 -13.86 4.53 2.07
CA LEU A 276 -14.51 5.00 0.83
C LEU A 276 -15.40 6.21 1.10
N SER A 277 -16.13 6.21 2.22
CA SER A 277 -16.97 7.35 2.64
C SER A 277 -16.13 8.61 2.84
N LEU A 278 -14.97 8.51 3.50
CA LEU A 278 -14.05 9.64 3.67
C LEU A 278 -13.56 10.16 2.31
N ALA A 279 -13.18 9.27 1.40
CA ALA A 279 -12.73 9.65 0.06
C ALA A 279 -13.86 10.31 -0.76
N LEU A 280 -15.08 9.79 -0.68
CA LEU A 280 -16.26 10.36 -1.32
C LEU A 280 -16.58 11.76 -0.79
N LEU A 281 -16.52 11.97 0.55
CA LEU A 281 -16.77 13.26 1.16
C LEU A 281 -15.75 14.33 0.75
N ARG A 282 -14.48 13.97 0.63
CA ARG A 282 -13.42 14.87 0.14
C ARG A 282 -13.69 15.42 -1.26
N GLN A 283 -14.46 14.70 -2.07
CA GLN A 283 -14.77 15.06 -3.45
C GLN A 283 -16.07 15.85 -3.59
N GLN A 284 -16.90 15.92 -2.53
CA GLN A 284 -18.18 16.62 -2.57
C GLN A 284 -17.99 18.12 -2.39
N THR A 285 -17.92 18.87 -3.48
CA THR A 285 -17.84 20.34 -3.48
C THR A 285 -19.12 21.05 -3.05
N ALA A 286 -20.25 20.33 -3.02
CA ALA A 286 -21.56 20.85 -2.64
C ALA A 286 -21.80 20.94 -1.12
N LEU A 287 -20.91 20.37 -0.30
CA LEU A 287 -20.97 20.44 1.15
C LEU A 287 -20.26 21.69 1.67
N SER A 288 -20.86 22.35 2.67
CA SER A 288 -20.13 23.40 3.40
C SER A 288 -18.95 22.78 4.18
N LEU A 289 -17.90 23.58 4.39
CA LEU A 289 -16.72 23.14 5.13
C LEU A 289 -17.05 22.55 6.52
N PRO A 290 -17.94 23.16 7.34
CA PRO A 290 -18.36 22.58 8.62
C PRO A 290 -19.02 21.20 8.47
N GLN A 291 -19.92 21.03 7.49
CA GLN A 291 -20.60 19.76 7.24
C GLN A 291 -19.64 18.66 6.82
N GLN A 292 -18.70 19.00 5.93
CA GLN A 292 -17.66 18.07 5.47
C GLN A 292 -16.73 17.66 6.63
N THR A 293 -16.24 18.64 7.39
CA THR A 293 -15.36 18.40 8.55
C THR A 293 -16.05 17.54 9.59
N TYR A 294 -17.32 17.86 9.91
CA TYR A 294 -18.10 17.08 10.89
C TYR A 294 -18.23 15.62 10.47
N ALA A 295 -18.73 15.36 9.25
CA ALA A 295 -18.92 13.99 8.77
C ALA A 295 -17.60 13.20 8.70
N MET A 296 -16.52 13.85 8.26
CA MET A 296 -15.20 13.21 8.24
C MET A 296 -14.68 12.88 9.63
N THR A 297 -14.85 13.75 10.62
CA THR A 297 -14.44 13.49 12.00
C THR A 297 -15.19 12.29 12.58
N ARG A 298 -16.52 12.23 12.39
CA ARG A 298 -17.33 11.08 12.86
C ARG A 298 -16.91 9.76 12.20
N LEU A 299 -16.58 9.79 10.91
CA LEU A 299 -16.06 8.60 10.21
C LEU A 299 -14.71 8.14 10.75
N LEU A 300 -13.81 9.07 11.07
CA LEU A 300 -12.50 8.74 11.66
C LEU A 300 -12.67 8.12 13.06
N GLU A 301 -13.52 8.69 13.91
CA GLU A 301 -13.85 8.12 15.23
C GLU A 301 -14.44 6.70 15.12
N ALA A 302 -15.30 6.47 14.13
CA ALA A 302 -15.83 5.15 13.87
C ALA A 302 -14.75 4.14 13.43
N LEU A 303 -13.79 4.57 12.59
CA LEU A 303 -12.64 3.74 12.20
C LEU A 303 -11.75 3.40 13.40
N ASP A 304 -11.48 4.37 14.29
CA ASP A 304 -10.72 4.15 15.52
C ASP A 304 -11.44 3.16 16.44
N ALA A 305 -12.77 3.28 16.56
CA ALA A 305 -13.60 2.35 17.33
C ALA A 305 -13.56 0.91 16.78
N LEU A 306 -13.60 0.75 15.45
CA LEU A 306 -13.43 -0.57 14.81
C LEU A 306 -12.02 -1.13 15.04
N SER A 307 -10.99 -0.29 14.98
CA SER A 307 -9.61 -0.69 15.25
C SER A 307 -9.38 -1.14 16.70
N ALA A 308 -10.18 -0.59 17.64
CA ALA A 308 -10.24 -0.99 19.04
C ALA A 308 -11.11 -2.24 19.29
N ASN A 309 -11.51 -2.96 18.23
CA ASN A 309 -12.34 -4.16 18.27
C ASN A 309 -13.76 -3.96 18.85
N LEU A 310 -14.32 -2.77 18.73
CA LEU A 310 -15.74 -2.57 19.02
C LEU A 310 -16.62 -3.26 17.96
N GLN A 311 -17.81 -3.72 18.40
CA GLN A 311 -18.72 -4.45 17.52
C GLN A 311 -19.16 -3.58 16.31
N PRO A 312 -18.98 -4.04 15.07
CA PRO A 312 -19.30 -3.29 13.86
C PRO A 312 -20.74 -2.72 13.84
N ALA A 313 -21.71 -3.48 14.31
CA ALA A 313 -23.10 -3.06 14.39
C ALA A 313 -23.31 -1.85 15.32
N ILE A 314 -22.66 -1.83 16.48
CA ILE A 314 -22.75 -0.72 17.44
C ILE A 314 -22.11 0.54 16.82
N VAL A 315 -20.92 0.40 16.26
CA VAL A 315 -20.19 1.51 15.64
C VAL A 315 -20.99 2.14 14.49
N LEU A 316 -21.52 1.33 13.57
CA LEU A 316 -22.26 1.82 12.41
C LEU A 316 -23.62 2.43 12.80
N ASN A 317 -24.33 1.84 13.77
CA ASN A 317 -25.60 2.40 14.25
C ASN A 317 -25.40 3.75 14.93
N HIS A 318 -24.38 3.87 15.77
CA HIS A 318 -24.05 5.13 16.44
C HIS A 318 -23.67 6.21 15.40
N LEU A 319 -22.76 5.88 14.49
CA LEU A 319 -22.34 6.78 13.40
C LEU A 319 -23.52 7.23 12.55
N THR A 320 -24.39 6.30 12.15
CA THR A 320 -25.58 6.63 11.33
C THR A 320 -26.55 7.54 12.06
N SER A 321 -26.85 7.22 13.33
CA SER A 321 -27.73 8.05 14.15
C SER A 321 -27.18 9.47 14.32
N ASP A 322 -25.90 9.59 14.59
CA ASP A 322 -25.24 10.89 14.77
C ASP A 322 -25.21 11.71 13.48
N LEU A 323 -24.90 11.11 12.34
CA LEU A 323 -24.93 11.78 11.05
C LEU A 323 -26.36 12.25 10.68
N LEU A 324 -27.38 11.42 10.89
CA LEU A 324 -28.78 11.80 10.63
C LEU A 324 -29.23 13.00 11.45
N GLN A 325 -28.79 13.09 12.70
CA GLN A 325 -29.19 14.17 13.60
C GLN A 325 -28.45 15.48 13.34
N ASN A 326 -27.15 15.41 13.07
CA ASN A 326 -26.26 16.55 13.21
C ASN A 326 -25.59 17.00 11.89
N TRP A 327 -25.62 16.20 10.79
CA TRP A 327 -24.86 16.54 9.58
C TRP A 327 -25.37 17.81 8.88
N LYS A 328 -26.69 18.05 8.83
CA LYS A 328 -27.24 19.27 8.21
C LYS A 328 -26.88 20.53 8.99
N ASN A 329 -26.89 20.44 10.31
CA ASN A 329 -26.59 21.54 11.23
C ASN A 329 -25.55 21.04 12.26
N PRO A 330 -24.29 20.92 11.86
CA PRO A 330 -23.27 20.43 12.78
C PRO A 330 -23.14 21.39 13.99
N PRO A 331 -23.02 20.85 15.20
CA PRO A 331 -22.83 21.66 16.39
C PRO A 331 -21.56 22.51 16.21
N LEU A 332 -21.69 23.84 16.40
CA LEU A 332 -20.58 24.79 16.31
C LEU A 332 -19.69 24.66 17.56
N THR A 333 -19.02 23.56 17.71
CA THR A 333 -18.01 23.39 18.75
C THR A 333 -16.63 23.69 18.19
N TRP A 334 -16.22 24.95 18.30
CA TRP A 334 -14.87 25.44 17.95
C TRP A 334 -13.78 24.87 18.87
N GLU A 335 -14.16 24.12 19.91
CA GLU A 335 -13.22 23.58 20.90
C GLU A 335 -12.31 22.46 20.37
N PHE A 336 -12.65 21.85 19.22
CA PHE A 336 -11.85 20.76 18.64
C PHE A 336 -10.67 21.20 17.76
N LEU A 337 -10.61 22.47 17.35
CA LEU A 337 -9.52 22.97 16.48
C LEU A 337 -8.31 23.53 17.25
N LEU A 338 -8.37 23.60 18.57
CA LEU A 338 -7.30 24.16 19.41
C LEU A 338 -6.61 23.15 20.33
N SER A 339 -6.97 21.85 20.27
CA SER A 339 -6.40 20.80 21.11
C SER A 339 -5.59 19.74 20.33
N GLY A 340 -5.09 20.06 19.14
CA GLY A 340 -4.23 19.18 18.34
C GLY A 340 -2.84 19.77 18.17
#